data_460cb801740bbfee2818dbeca0b9a0c2
#
_entry.id   460cb801740bbfee2818dbeca0b9a0c2
#
_cell.length_a   1.000
_cell.length_b   1.000
_cell.length_c   1.000
_cell.angle_alpha   90.00
_cell.angle_beta   90.00
_cell.angle_gamma   90.00
#
_symmetry.space_group_name_H-M   'P 1'
#
loop_
_entity.id
_entity.type
_entity.pdbx_description
1 polymer ?
#
loop_
_entity_poly.entity_id
_entity_poly.type
_entity_poly.pdbx_seq_one_letter_code
_entity_poly.pdbx_strand_id
1 'polypeptide(L)'
;EEEKLNSLLTIKKNLGGNLYYSALRLSEFMIGNSSSGIIESSACGIPSINIGNRQEGRDRNLNTIDSGESKAEILKSIQKINGDSFTKKAFEQDIYFRKDSSEFLVNELIKIIKVGY
;
A
#
# COMPACT_ATOMS: atom_id res chain seq x y z
N GLU A 1 10.76 26.85 3.20
CA GLU A 1 9.87 25.76 2.82
C GLU A 1 10.59 24.48 2.43
N GLU A 2 11.67 24.52 1.64
CA GLU A 2 12.47 23.34 1.32
C GLU A 2 13.10 22.70 2.55
N GLU A 3 13.58 23.47 3.52
CA GLU A 3 14.13 22.96 4.78
C GLU A 3 13.08 22.26 5.64
N LYS A 4 11.85 22.78 5.70
CA LYS A 4 10.73 22.12 6.37
C LYS A 4 10.30 20.84 5.68
N LEU A 5 10.26 20.84 4.34
CA LEU A 5 9.97 19.64 3.55
C LEU A 5 11.06 18.56 3.73
N ASN A 6 12.33 18.97 3.73
CA ASN A 6 13.44 18.04 3.93
C ASN A 6 13.47 17.39 5.32
N SER A 7 12.99 18.09 6.36
CA SER A 7 12.87 17.50 7.71
C SER A 7 11.74 16.49 7.84
N LEU A 8 10.73 16.56 6.96
CA LEU A 8 9.59 15.66 6.93
C LEU A 8 9.77 14.49 5.96
N LEU A 9 10.78 14.55 5.12
CA LEU A 9 11.04 13.55 4.08
C LEU A 9 12.22 12.66 4.46
N THR A 10 11.97 11.37 4.53
CA THR A 10 13.01 10.35 4.70
C THR A 10 13.15 9.56 3.42
N ILE A 11 14.36 9.54 2.84
CA ILE A 11 14.66 8.79 1.62
C ILE A 11 15.49 7.56 1.97
N LYS A 12 15.01 6.39 1.60
CA LYS A 12 15.73 5.12 1.75
C LYS A 12 15.78 4.39 0.42
N LYS A 13 16.97 3.93 0.04
CA LYS A 13 17.18 3.18 -1.20
C LYS A 13 16.58 1.77 -1.10
N ASN A 14 16.68 1.15 0.06
CA ASN A 14 16.13 -0.17 0.35
C ASN A 14 15.92 -0.31 1.86
N LEU A 15 14.71 -0.74 2.25
CA LEU A 15 14.36 -0.95 3.66
C LEU A 15 14.61 -2.39 4.14
N GLY A 16 14.77 -3.35 3.21
CA GLY A 16 14.70 -4.77 3.55
C GLY A 16 13.29 -5.21 3.93
N GLY A 17 13.05 -6.53 3.95
CA GLY A 17 11.68 -7.07 4.09
C GLY A 17 10.99 -6.68 5.39
N ASN A 18 11.63 -6.90 6.54
CA ASN A 18 11.02 -6.64 7.85
C ASN A 18 10.73 -5.17 8.09
N LEU A 19 11.67 -4.29 7.76
CA LEU A 19 11.52 -2.86 7.94
C LEU A 19 10.47 -2.29 6.97
N TYR A 20 10.41 -2.81 5.75
CA TYR A 20 9.39 -2.45 4.77
C TYR A 20 7.98 -2.73 5.28
N TYR A 21 7.71 -3.93 5.78
CA TYR A 21 6.39 -4.29 6.31
C TYR A 21 6.03 -3.52 7.57
N SER A 22 7.01 -3.25 8.44
CA SER A 22 6.80 -2.42 9.63
C SER A 22 6.45 -0.99 9.24
N ALA A 23 7.16 -0.41 8.27
CA ALA A 23 6.87 0.93 7.75
C ALA A 23 5.48 0.98 7.10
N LEU A 24 5.13 -0.04 6.31
CA LEU A 24 3.83 -0.13 5.67
C LEU A 24 2.69 -0.18 6.70
N ARG A 25 2.82 -0.99 7.74
CA ARG A 25 1.82 -1.10 8.82
C ARG A 25 1.62 0.18 9.60
N LEU A 26 2.66 0.99 9.74
CA LEU A 26 2.62 2.25 10.47
C LEU A 26 2.22 3.44 9.59
N SER A 27 2.11 3.23 8.28
CA SER A 27 1.74 4.27 7.33
C SER A 27 0.24 4.51 7.32
N GLU A 28 -0.15 5.75 7.06
CA GLU A 28 -1.56 6.11 6.85
C GLU A 28 -2.07 5.61 5.50
N PHE A 29 -1.22 5.63 4.49
CA PHE A 29 -1.51 5.08 3.16
C PHE A 29 -0.22 4.84 2.39
N MET A 30 -0.32 4.04 1.33
CA MET A 30 0.76 3.82 0.37
C MET A 30 0.43 4.52 -0.95
N ILE A 31 1.44 5.07 -1.61
CA ILE A 31 1.27 5.73 -2.91
C ILE A 31 2.40 5.31 -3.85
N GLY A 32 2.04 4.94 -5.07
CA GLY A 32 3.01 4.55 -6.09
C GLY A 32 2.41 3.70 -7.20
N ASN A 33 3.27 3.06 -7.97
CA ASN A 33 2.87 2.19 -9.09
C ASN A 33 3.30 0.73 -8.91
N SER A 34 3.67 0.35 -7.71
CA SER A 34 4.13 -1.00 -7.37
C SER A 34 2.95 -1.97 -7.14
N SER A 35 3.13 -3.24 -7.47
CA SER A 35 2.19 -4.30 -7.12
C SER A 35 1.97 -4.43 -5.61
N SER A 36 2.94 -4.06 -4.81
CA SER A 36 2.86 -4.01 -3.35
C SER A 36 1.73 -3.10 -2.87
N GLY A 37 1.49 -1.99 -3.56
CA GLY A 37 0.38 -1.10 -3.27
C GLY A 37 -1.00 -1.72 -3.48
N ILE A 38 -1.08 -2.80 -4.25
CA ILE A 38 -2.35 -3.50 -4.52
C ILE A 38 -2.49 -4.71 -3.60
N ILE A 39 -1.44 -5.51 -3.45
CA ILE A 39 -1.49 -6.80 -2.75
C ILE A 39 -1.20 -6.64 -1.26
N GLU A 40 -0.06 -6.09 -0.91
CA GLU A 40 0.40 -6.04 0.49
C GLU A 40 -0.29 -4.96 1.31
N SER A 41 -0.68 -3.85 0.70
CA SER A 41 -1.38 -2.78 1.41
C SER A 41 -2.67 -3.25 2.06
N SER A 42 -3.41 -4.08 1.36
CA SER A 42 -4.65 -4.66 1.88
C SER A 42 -4.38 -5.58 3.07
N ALA A 43 -3.39 -6.47 2.94
CA ALA A 43 -2.99 -7.36 4.03
C ALA A 43 -2.48 -6.60 5.27
N CYS A 44 -1.88 -5.44 5.08
CA CYS A 44 -1.42 -4.57 6.16
C CYS A 44 -2.49 -3.64 6.72
N GLY A 45 -3.68 -3.64 6.14
CA GLY A 45 -4.81 -2.83 6.59
C GLY A 45 -4.68 -1.34 6.30
N ILE A 46 -3.99 -0.98 5.21
CA ILE A 46 -3.82 0.43 4.83
C ILE A 46 -4.37 0.73 3.43
N PRO A 47 -4.85 1.95 3.20
CA PRO A 47 -5.24 2.40 1.87
C PRO A 47 -4.05 2.52 0.93
N SER A 48 -4.32 2.43 -0.37
CA SER A 48 -3.30 2.58 -1.40
C SER A 48 -3.80 3.45 -2.55
N ILE A 49 -2.90 4.30 -3.07
CA ILE A 49 -3.12 5.04 -4.31
C ILE A 49 -2.19 4.45 -5.36
N ASN A 50 -2.78 3.85 -6.38
CA ASN A 50 -2.05 3.32 -7.53
C ASN A 50 -1.99 4.39 -8.63
N ILE A 51 -0.78 4.82 -8.97
CA ILE A 51 -0.56 5.87 -9.97
C ILE A 51 -0.26 5.27 -11.33
N GLY A 52 -0.96 5.74 -12.35
CA GLY A 52 -0.72 5.34 -13.73
C GLY A 52 -1.28 3.96 -14.06
N ASN A 53 -0.78 3.37 -15.16
CA ASN A 53 -1.34 2.17 -15.75
C ASN A 53 -0.46 0.92 -15.65
N ARG A 54 0.65 0.98 -14.92
CA ARG A 54 1.60 -0.16 -14.80
C ARG A 54 0.94 -1.43 -14.27
N GLN A 55 -0.08 -1.27 -13.41
CA GLN A 55 -0.82 -2.39 -12.80
C GLN A 55 -2.16 -2.65 -13.50
N GLU A 56 -2.33 -2.17 -14.72
CA GLU A 56 -3.54 -2.39 -15.52
C GLU A 56 -3.80 -3.90 -15.70
N GLY A 57 -5.06 -4.29 -15.57
CA GLY A 57 -5.47 -5.70 -15.66
C GLY A 57 -5.33 -6.50 -14.37
N ARG A 58 -4.67 -5.98 -13.34
CA ARG A 58 -4.63 -6.60 -12.02
C ARG A 58 -5.86 -6.23 -11.22
N ASP A 59 -6.50 -7.23 -10.61
CA ASP A 59 -7.66 -6.99 -9.74
C ASP A 59 -7.29 -6.16 -8.51
N ARG A 60 -8.17 -5.28 -8.08
CA ARG A 60 -7.97 -4.38 -6.95
C ARG A 60 -8.98 -4.65 -5.86
N ASN A 61 -8.53 -4.54 -4.62
CA ASN A 61 -9.40 -4.45 -3.47
C ASN A 61 -9.97 -3.03 -3.31
N LEU A 62 -10.98 -2.89 -2.49
CA LEU A 62 -11.63 -1.60 -2.22
C LEU A 62 -10.71 -0.59 -1.51
N ASN A 63 -9.59 -1.05 -0.94
CA ASN A 63 -8.59 -0.17 -0.32
C ASN A 63 -7.69 0.55 -1.33
N THR A 64 -7.77 0.21 -2.61
CA THR A 64 -6.94 0.78 -3.66
C THR A 64 -7.74 1.76 -4.51
N ILE A 65 -7.21 2.96 -4.67
CA ILE A 65 -7.71 3.98 -5.58
C ILE A 65 -6.75 4.11 -6.75
N ASP A 66 -7.26 3.99 -7.97
CA ASP A 66 -6.48 4.30 -9.17
C ASP A 66 -6.47 5.81 -9.41
N SER A 67 -5.30 6.34 -9.68
CA SER A 67 -5.07 7.76 -9.94
C SER A 67 -4.31 7.94 -11.26
N GLY A 68 -4.61 9.00 -11.96
CA GLY A 68 -3.76 9.48 -13.04
C GLY A 68 -2.43 10.03 -12.50
N GLU A 69 -1.58 10.48 -13.41
CA GLU A 69 -0.21 10.92 -13.09
C GLU A 69 -0.12 12.41 -12.76
N SER A 70 -1.17 13.18 -12.99
CA SER A 70 -1.15 14.61 -12.71
C SER A 70 -1.23 14.90 -11.20
N LYS A 71 -0.62 16.00 -10.80
CA LYS A 71 -0.67 16.49 -9.41
C LYS A 71 -2.11 16.63 -8.92
N ALA A 72 -3.00 17.17 -9.74
CA ALA A 72 -4.40 17.37 -9.38
C ALA A 72 -5.13 16.06 -9.11
N GLU A 73 -4.89 15.04 -9.94
CA GLU A 73 -5.50 13.72 -9.79
C GLU A 73 -4.98 13.01 -8.53
N ILE A 74 -3.69 13.10 -8.27
CA ILE A 74 -3.06 12.54 -7.07
C ILE A 74 -3.63 13.19 -5.80
N LEU A 75 -3.70 14.52 -5.76
CA LEU A 75 -4.27 15.24 -4.62
C LEU A 75 -5.74 14.90 -4.38
N LYS A 76 -6.51 14.75 -5.45
CA LYS A 76 -7.91 14.30 -5.36
C LYS A 76 -8.03 12.91 -4.76
N SER A 77 -7.14 12.00 -5.12
CA SER A 77 -7.10 10.65 -4.57
C SER A 77 -6.73 10.65 -3.08
N ILE A 78 -5.79 11.50 -2.67
CA ILE A 78 -5.43 11.67 -1.24
C ILE A 78 -6.62 12.20 -0.44
N GLN A 79 -7.34 13.18 -0.95
CA GLN A 79 -8.55 13.70 -0.30
C GLN A 79 -9.63 12.62 -0.14
N LYS A 80 -9.77 11.75 -1.13
CA LYS A 80 -10.73 10.65 -1.12
C LYS A 80 -10.38 9.61 -0.05
N ILE A 81 -9.10 9.30 0.15
CA ILE A 81 -8.63 8.40 1.22
C ILE A 81 -8.96 8.95 2.60
N ASN A 82 -8.82 10.25 2.79
CA ASN A 82 -9.09 10.90 4.08
C ASN A 82 -10.59 11.02 4.40
N GLY A 83 -11.47 10.59 3.50
CA GLY A 83 -12.90 10.58 3.74
C GLY A 83 -13.35 9.39 4.60
N ASP A 84 -14.23 9.63 5.58
CA ASP A 84 -14.73 8.60 6.51
C ASP A 84 -15.43 7.43 5.81
N SER A 85 -16.11 7.69 4.70
CA SER A 85 -16.80 6.65 3.92
C SER A 85 -15.84 5.68 3.24
N PHE A 86 -14.66 6.14 2.87
CA PHE A 86 -13.65 5.30 2.24
C PHE A 86 -13.10 4.26 3.23
N THR A 87 -12.74 4.68 4.42
CA THR A 87 -12.14 3.81 5.44
C THR A 87 -13.06 2.66 5.85
N LYS A 88 -14.38 2.91 5.91
CA LYS A 88 -15.38 1.89 6.24
C LYS A 88 -15.53 0.81 5.18
N LYS A 89 -15.51 1.19 3.90
CA LYS A 89 -15.73 0.28 2.77
C LYS A 89 -14.47 -0.44 2.30
N ALA A 90 -13.32 0.18 2.53
CA ALA A 90 -12.05 -0.26 1.97
C ALA A 90 -11.64 -1.69 2.38
N PHE A 91 -12.08 -2.14 3.54
CA PHE A 91 -11.67 -3.42 4.10
C PHE A 91 -12.82 -4.42 4.29
N GLU A 92 -13.99 -4.15 3.71
CA GLU A 92 -15.14 -5.05 3.78
C GLU A 92 -14.95 -6.32 2.95
N GLN A 93 -14.24 -6.21 1.82
CA GLN A 93 -13.94 -7.35 0.94
C GLN A 93 -12.51 -7.27 0.46
N ASP A 94 -11.73 -8.28 0.75
CA ASP A 94 -10.36 -8.38 0.27
C ASP A 94 -10.20 -9.61 -0.63
N ILE A 95 -9.96 -9.42 -1.92
CA ILE A 95 -9.77 -10.49 -2.89
C ILE A 95 -8.45 -11.24 -2.70
N TYR A 96 -7.48 -10.64 -2.04
CA TYR A 96 -6.18 -11.25 -1.74
C TYR A 96 -6.09 -11.76 -0.30
N PHE A 97 -7.13 -11.51 0.51
CA PHE A 97 -7.13 -11.84 1.93
C PHE A 97 -7.92 -13.10 2.20
N ARG A 98 -7.34 -14.05 2.94
CA ARG A 98 -8.03 -15.22 3.45
C ARG A 98 -8.37 -15.01 4.92
N LYS A 99 -9.35 -15.76 5.44
CA LYS A 99 -9.82 -15.69 6.82
C LYS A 99 -8.71 -15.96 7.87
N ASP A 100 -7.64 -16.63 7.45
CA ASP A 100 -6.44 -16.98 8.20
C ASP A 100 -5.16 -16.34 7.62
N SER A 101 -5.29 -15.22 6.94
CA SER A 101 -4.31 -14.66 6.03
C SER A 101 -3.07 -14.10 6.70
N SER A 102 -3.16 -13.57 7.92
CA SER A 102 -1.96 -13.14 8.64
C SER A 102 -1.04 -14.32 8.93
N GLU A 103 -1.61 -15.47 9.28
CA GLU A 103 -0.88 -16.71 9.47
C GLU A 103 -0.36 -17.27 8.14
N PHE A 104 -1.18 -17.25 7.10
CA PHE A 104 -0.80 -17.64 5.75
C PHE A 104 0.33 -16.76 5.20
N LEU A 105 0.23 -15.44 5.33
CA LEU A 105 1.25 -14.50 4.87
C LEU A 105 2.57 -14.70 5.61
N VAL A 106 2.53 -14.87 6.92
CA VAL A 106 3.71 -15.17 7.74
C VAL A 106 4.35 -16.49 7.32
N ASN A 107 3.55 -17.53 7.08
CA ASN A 107 4.04 -18.82 6.64
C ASN A 107 4.67 -18.76 5.24
N GLU A 108 4.07 -18.02 4.31
CA GLU A 108 4.65 -17.81 2.98
C GLU A 108 5.95 -17.00 3.04
N LEU A 109 6.01 -15.97 3.89
CA LEU A 109 7.23 -15.21 4.13
C LEU A 109 8.34 -16.06 4.74
N ILE A 110 8.00 -16.95 5.68
CA ILE A 110 8.96 -17.88 6.29
C ILE A 110 9.51 -18.85 5.24
N LYS A 111 8.67 -19.36 4.33
CA LYS A 111 9.11 -20.20 3.21
C LYS A 111 10.11 -19.48 2.31
N ILE A 112 9.85 -18.23 1.96
CA ILE A 112 10.73 -17.38 1.14
C ILE A 112 12.07 -17.18 1.85
N ILE A 113 12.06 -16.88 3.14
CA ILE A 113 13.26 -16.68 3.95
C ILE A 113 14.08 -17.97 4.05
N LYS A 114 13.44 -19.13 4.22
CA LYS A 114 14.10 -20.44 4.30
C LYS A 114 14.73 -20.90 2.98
N VAL A 115 14.24 -20.43 1.85
CA VAL A 115 14.77 -20.75 0.51
C VAL A 115 15.93 -19.83 0.11
N GLY A 116 16.34 -18.88 0.96
CA GLY A 116 17.56 -18.10 0.76
C GLY A 116 17.42 -16.88 -0.17
N TYR A 117 16.26 -16.33 -0.21
CA TYR A 117 16.06 -15.03 -0.88
C TYR A 117 16.62 -13.88 -0.02
#